data_7e503f38db623667e87448a15668b565
#
_entry.id   7e503f38db623667e87448a15668b565
#
_cell.length_a   1.000
_cell.length_b   1.000
_cell.length_c   1.000
_cell.angle_alpha   90.00
_cell.angle_beta   90.00
_cell.angle_gamma   90.00
#
_symmetry.space_group_name_H-M   'P 1'
#
loop_
_entity.id
_entity.type
_entity.pdbx_description
1 polymer ?
#
loop_
_entity_poly.entity_id
_entity_poly.type
_entity_poly.pdbx_seq_one_letter_code
_entity_poly.pdbx_strand_id
1 'polypeptide(L)'
;MASLKEVKNRISSVKSTRQITSAMKMVASAKLHKAQGRIENMLPYQRKLNEILTNFLSTDVTVESPYTEERPVGKVAIVAFSSNSSLCGAFNSNVAKMLERTLEDYRSLGKENILVYPVGRKVEEAVKKLGYEPQGSYQEMADKPSYVQAYELAGLLMKEFLEGRVDKVELIYHHFKSMGSQVLTRDNYLPIDLGKVAEEATGTVGKSSFNNDYIVEPSASQLVAELLPKVLSQKIYTVLLDSNTSEHAARMLAMQAATDNANELIQDLTKQYNKSGQQAITNELLDIIGGSMK
;
A
#
# COMPACT_ATOMS: atom_id res chain seq x y z
N MET A 1 -22.39 -28.87 27.42
CA MET A 1 -21.63 -29.31 26.23
C MET A 1 -22.42 -28.87 25.00
N ALA A 2 -21.74 -28.38 23.94
CA ALA A 2 -22.43 -28.05 22.69
C ALA A 2 -23.11 -29.27 22.09
N SER A 3 -24.34 -29.13 21.59
CA SER A 3 -25.08 -30.24 21.00
C SER A 3 -24.41 -30.72 19.71
N LEU A 4 -24.53 -31.99 19.37
CA LEU A 4 -24.03 -32.59 18.12
C LEU A 4 -24.48 -31.75 16.89
N LYS A 5 -25.72 -31.27 16.90
CA LYS A 5 -26.28 -30.42 15.84
C LYS A 5 -25.53 -29.08 15.74
N GLU A 6 -25.19 -28.49 16.87
CA GLU A 6 -24.45 -27.21 16.92
C GLU A 6 -23.02 -27.36 16.37
N VAL A 7 -22.30 -28.42 16.79
CA VAL A 7 -20.94 -28.69 16.26
C VAL A 7 -20.99 -28.96 14.77
N LYS A 8 -21.98 -29.73 14.28
CA LYS A 8 -22.17 -29.98 12.84
C LYS A 8 -22.40 -28.69 12.06
N ASN A 9 -23.25 -27.79 12.56
CA ASN A 9 -23.51 -26.49 11.93
C ASN A 9 -22.23 -25.62 11.89
N ARG A 10 -21.45 -25.65 12.97
CA ARG A 10 -20.18 -24.91 13.04
C ARG A 10 -19.16 -25.45 12.02
N ILE A 11 -19.05 -26.75 11.86
CA ILE A 11 -18.22 -27.37 10.82
C ILE A 11 -18.64 -26.88 9.43
N SER A 12 -19.95 -26.87 9.15
CA SER A 12 -20.48 -26.40 7.85
C SER A 12 -20.13 -24.93 7.60
N SER A 13 -20.30 -24.06 8.60
CA SER A 13 -19.97 -22.63 8.49
C SER A 13 -18.47 -22.40 8.24
N VAL A 14 -17.59 -23.11 8.96
CA VAL A 14 -16.14 -23.00 8.78
C VAL A 14 -15.71 -23.54 7.41
N LYS A 15 -16.33 -24.61 6.90
CA LYS A 15 -16.11 -25.11 5.53
C LYS A 15 -16.46 -24.08 4.48
N SER A 16 -17.59 -23.37 4.63
CA SER A 16 -17.99 -22.28 3.73
C SER A 16 -16.99 -21.12 3.80
N THR A 17 -16.58 -20.70 4.99
CA THR A 17 -15.55 -19.66 5.19
C THR A 17 -14.24 -20.03 4.49
N ARG A 18 -13.77 -21.28 4.66
CA ARG A 18 -12.57 -21.79 3.98
C ARG A 18 -12.67 -21.68 2.46
N GLN A 19 -13.83 -22.04 1.88
CA GLN A 19 -14.03 -21.93 0.43
C GLN A 19 -13.95 -20.47 -0.04
N ILE A 20 -14.56 -19.55 0.70
CA ILE A 20 -14.52 -18.12 0.40
C ILE A 20 -13.08 -17.57 0.49
N THR A 21 -12.36 -17.86 1.57
CA THR A 21 -10.98 -17.39 1.75
C THR A 21 -10.03 -17.96 0.71
N SER A 22 -10.20 -19.23 0.33
CA SER A 22 -9.44 -19.87 -0.74
C SER A 22 -9.71 -19.20 -2.10
N ALA A 23 -10.96 -18.88 -2.43
CA ALA A 23 -11.32 -18.14 -3.64
C ALA A 23 -10.74 -16.73 -3.64
N MET A 24 -10.83 -16.00 -2.51
CA MET A 24 -10.26 -14.66 -2.35
C MET A 24 -8.73 -14.67 -2.51
N LYS A 25 -8.04 -15.70 -1.99
CA LYS A 25 -6.61 -15.89 -2.20
C LYS A 25 -6.28 -16.01 -3.69
N MET A 26 -7.02 -16.83 -4.46
CA MET A 26 -6.79 -16.98 -5.90
C MET A 26 -6.98 -15.68 -6.67
N VAL A 27 -8.04 -14.93 -6.34
CA VAL A 27 -8.28 -13.60 -6.94
C VAL A 27 -7.16 -12.61 -6.60
N ALA A 28 -6.73 -12.58 -5.33
CA ALA A 28 -5.63 -11.71 -4.89
C ALA A 28 -4.31 -12.07 -5.59
N SER A 29 -4.01 -13.37 -5.77
CA SER A 29 -2.83 -13.84 -6.50
C SER A 29 -2.85 -13.41 -7.97
N ALA A 30 -3.99 -13.54 -8.65
CA ALA A 30 -4.13 -13.09 -10.04
C ALA A 30 -3.95 -11.57 -10.18
N LYS A 31 -4.51 -10.78 -9.25
CA LYS A 31 -4.33 -9.33 -9.21
C LYS A 31 -2.88 -8.94 -8.90
N LEU A 32 -2.22 -9.64 -7.98
CA LEU A 32 -0.81 -9.45 -7.66
C LEU A 32 0.07 -9.65 -8.90
N HIS A 33 -0.12 -10.75 -9.61
CA HIS A 33 0.65 -11.03 -10.83
C HIS A 33 0.47 -9.92 -11.89
N LYS A 34 -0.78 -9.46 -12.09
CA LYS A 34 -1.07 -8.35 -13.01
C LYS A 34 -0.41 -7.04 -12.55
N ALA A 35 -0.40 -6.75 -11.23
CA ALA A 35 0.21 -5.55 -10.69
C ALA A 35 1.74 -5.59 -10.83
N GLN A 36 2.38 -6.74 -10.57
CA GLN A 36 3.81 -6.95 -10.79
C GLN A 36 4.20 -6.72 -12.25
N GLY A 37 3.46 -7.26 -13.22
CA GLY A 37 3.72 -7.03 -14.63
C GLY A 37 3.62 -5.54 -15.03
N ARG A 38 2.77 -4.75 -14.39
CA ARG A 38 2.72 -3.29 -14.61
C ARG A 38 3.98 -2.59 -14.11
N ILE A 39 4.50 -2.98 -12.94
CA ILE A 39 5.76 -2.45 -12.40
C ILE A 39 6.92 -2.83 -13.33
N GLU A 40 7.02 -4.08 -13.74
CA GLU A 40 8.08 -4.57 -14.63
C GLU A 40 8.09 -3.82 -15.98
N ASN A 41 6.93 -3.55 -16.55
CA ASN A 41 6.82 -2.79 -17.80
C ASN A 41 7.20 -1.31 -17.64
N MET A 42 7.08 -0.75 -16.44
CA MET A 42 7.41 0.64 -16.16
C MET A 42 8.90 0.84 -15.81
N LEU A 43 9.54 -0.15 -15.20
CA LEU A 43 10.92 -0.06 -14.73
C LEU A 43 11.93 0.41 -15.78
N PRO A 44 11.91 -0.03 -17.06
CA PRO A 44 12.85 0.45 -18.07
C PRO A 44 12.76 1.96 -18.31
N TYR A 45 11.54 2.49 -18.37
CA TYR A 45 11.31 3.93 -18.53
C TYR A 45 11.81 4.71 -17.32
N GLN A 46 11.46 4.26 -16.12
CA GLN A 46 11.90 4.91 -14.88
C GLN A 46 13.42 4.91 -14.73
N ARG A 47 14.08 3.78 -15.03
CA ARG A 47 15.54 3.68 -15.01
C ARG A 47 16.18 4.67 -15.96
N LYS A 48 15.68 4.75 -17.20
CA LYS A 48 16.24 5.67 -18.20
C LYS A 48 16.02 7.13 -17.84
N LEU A 49 14.87 7.48 -17.30
CA LEU A 49 14.57 8.83 -16.82
C LEU A 49 15.48 9.23 -15.65
N ASN A 50 15.68 8.33 -14.69
CA ASN A 50 16.58 8.56 -13.56
C ASN A 50 18.05 8.62 -14.00
N GLU A 51 18.49 7.76 -14.93
CA GLU A 51 19.83 7.79 -15.51
C GLU A 51 20.13 9.14 -16.18
N ILE A 52 19.22 9.62 -17.01
CA ILE A 52 19.34 10.93 -17.67
C ILE A 52 19.45 12.03 -16.62
N LEU A 53 18.54 12.08 -15.66
CA LEU A 53 18.56 13.09 -14.61
C LEU A 53 19.85 13.05 -13.78
N THR A 54 20.31 11.86 -13.37
CA THR A 54 21.55 11.69 -12.61
C THR A 54 22.77 12.13 -13.37
N ASN A 55 22.85 11.85 -14.69
CA ASN A 55 23.95 12.32 -15.54
C ASN A 55 24.02 13.85 -15.58
N PHE A 56 22.88 14.54 -15.64
CA PHE A 56 22.87 16.01 -15.61
C PHE A 56 23.18 16.60 -14.23
N LEU A 57 22.77 15.93 -13.15
CA LEU A 57 23.05 16.36 -11.78
C LEU A 57 24.53 16.12 -11.39
N SER A 58 25.21 15.15 -12.02
CA SER A 58 26.64 14.89 -11.80
C SER A 58 27.59 15.83 -12.55
N THR A 59 27.07 16.60 -13.52
CA THR A 59 27.79 17.66 -14.18
C THR A 59 27.66 18.92 -13.32
N ASP A 60 28.69 19.80 -13.24
CA ASP A 60 28.72 21.03 -12.43
C ASP A 60 27.62 22.07 -12.80
N VAL A 61 26.43 21.60 -13.14
CA VAL A 61 25.28 22.42 -13.46
C VAL A 61 24.51 22.71 -12.15
N THR A 62 24.57 23.95 -11.69
CA THR A 62 23.70 24.42 -10.60
C THR A 62 22.25 24.38 -11.11
N VAL A 63 21.51 23.35 -10.69
CA VAL A 63 20.10 23.21 -11.05
C VAL A 63 19.28 24.01 -10.05
N GLU A 64 19.01 25.25 -10.39
CA GLU A 64 17.99 26.03 -9.67
C GLU A 64 16.61 25.62 -10.19
N SER A 65 15.85 24.91 -9.38
CA SER A 65 14.48 24.55 -9.70
C SER A 65 13.56 24.95 -8.54
N PRO A 66 12.39 25.52 -8.81
CA PRO A 66 11.45 25.86 -7.77
C PRO A 66 10.96 24.62 -6.98
N TYR A 67 11.13 23.41 -7.50
CA TYR A 67 10.80 22.16 -6.81
C TYR A 67 11.85 21.69 -5.79
N THR A 68 13.05 22.29 -5.79
CA THR A 68 14.14 21.98 -4.84
C THR A 68 14.25 23.00 -3.70
N GLU A 69 13.44 24.06 -3.74
CA GLU A 69 13.50 25.15 -2.78
C GLU A 69 13.02 24.70 -1.40
N GLU A 70 13.92 24.66 -0.42
CA GLU A 70 13.59 24.42 0.97
C GLU A 70 13.06 25.71 1.62
N ARG A 71 11.88 25.61 2.24
CA ARG A 71 11.23 26.70 2.97
C ARG A 71 10.94 26.28 4.40
N PRO A 72 10.83 27.25 5.34
CA PRO A 72 10.29 26.96 6.67
C PRO A 72 8.89 26.33 6.53
N VAL A 73 8.69 25.17 7.14
CA VAL A 73 7.43 24.43 7.01
C VAL A 73 6.34 25.10 7.83
N GLY A 74 5.48 25.86 7.18
CA GLY A 74 4.25 26.44 7.72
C GLY A 74 3.01 25.60 7.38
N LYS A 75 3.00 24.97 6.19
CA LYS A 75 1.89 24.12 5.72
C LYS A 75 2.42 22.84 5.10
N VAL A 76 1.77 21.71 5.39
CA VAL A 76 2.19 20.39 4.89
C VAL A 76 1.03 19.69 4.18
N ALA A 77 1.33 19.03 3.06
CA ALA A 77 0.44 18.07 2.42
C ALA A 77 0.93 16.64 2.68
N ILE A 78 0.02 15.75 3.01
CA ILE A 78 0.31 14.33 3.25
C ILE A 78 -0.56 13.52 2.29
N VAL A 79 0.08 12.74 1.42
CA VAL A 79 -0.62 11.79 0.53
C VAL A 79 -0.46 10.39 1.11
N ALA A 80 -1.57 9.77 1.49
CA ALA A 80 -1.54 8.45 2.11
C ALA A 80 -2.28 7.42 1.25
N PHE A 81 -1.61 6.31 0.96
CA PHE A 81 -2.10 5.26 0.07
C PHE A 81 -2.59 4.05 0.85
N SER A 82 -3.85 3.68 0.64
CA SER A 82 -4.50 2.51 1.23
C SER A 82 -5.34 1.76 0.21
N SER A 83 -5.97 0.68 0.65
CA SER A 83 -6.95 -0.03 -0.16
C SER A 83 -8.38 0.49 0.05
N ASN A 84 -9.29 0.10 -0.85
CA ASN A 84 -10.72 0.35 -0.71
C ASN A 84 -11.43 -0.72 0.15
N SER A 85 -10.83 -1.89 0.33
CA SER A 85 -11.46 -3.02 1.01
C SER A 85 -10.61 -3.54 2.18
N SER A 86 -11.28 -4.15 3.16
CA SER A 86 -10.65 -4.82 4.28
C SER A 86 -10.07 -6.20 3.89
N LEU A 87 -9.65 -7.00 4.86
CA LEU A 87 -9.13 -8.36 4.71
C LEU A 87 -7.79 -8.47 3.98
N CYS A 88 -6.95 -7.46 4.12
CA CYS A 88 -5.56 -7.43 3.65
C CYS A 88 -4.55 -7.40 4.83
N GLY A 89 -4.84 -8.14 5.89
CA GLY A 89 -4.00 -8.17 7.09
C GLY A 89 -3.87 -6.81 7.75
N ALA A 90 -2.66 -6.44 8.12
CA ALA A 90 -2.34 -5.17 8.78
C ALA A 90 -2.11 -4.00 7.80
N PHE A 91 -2.24 -4.21 6.48
CA PHE A 91 -1.92 -3.22 5.46
C PHE A 91 -2.57 -1.85 5.74
N ASN A 92 -3.90 -1.78 5.84
CA ASN A 92 -4.61 -0.52 6.07
C ASN A 92 -4.37 0.06 7.46
N SER A 93 -4.32 -0.78 8.49
CA SER A 93 -4.09 -0.33 9.87
C SER A 93 -2.69 0.26 10.07
N ASN A 94 -1.70 -0.25 9.36
CA ASN A 94 -0.34 0.27 9.42
C ASN A 94 -0.26 1.66 8.77
N VAL A 95 -0.92 1.87 7.61
CA VAL A 95 -1.01 3.20 6.98
C VAL A 95 -1.72 4.19 7.91
N ALA A 96 -2.85 3.80 8.49
CA ALA A 96 -3.59 4.67 9.41
C ALA A 96 -2.76 5.07 10.64
N LYS A 97 -2.03 4.13 11.24
CA LYS A 97 -1.12 4.42 12.36
C LYS A 97 0.06 5.32 11.96
N MET A 98 0.64 5.12 10.77
CA MET A 98 1.71 5.99 10.29
C MET A 98 1.18 7.39 10.02
N LEU A 99 -0.01 7.50 9.41
CA LEU A 99 -0.67 8.79 9.20
C LEU A 99 -0.91 9.52 10.53
N GLU A 100 -1.46 8.83 11.55
CA GLU A 100 -1.70 9.39 12.88
C GLU A 100 -0.40 9.94 13.50
N ARG A 101 0.70 9.18 13.44
CA ARG A 101 2.01 9.63 13.90
C ARG A 101 2.51 10.84 13.11
N THR A 102 2.37 10.82 11.79
CA THR A 102 2.78 11.95 10.94
C THR A 102 1.98 13.21 11.25
N LEU A 103 0.68 13.08 11.48
CA LEU A 103 -0.19 14.19 11.89
C LEU A 103 0.22 14.76 13.26
N GLU A 104 0.64 13.90 14.19
CA GLU A 104 1.13 14.33 15.49
C GLU A 104 2.47 15.08 15.38
N ASP A 105 3.38 14.65 14.51
CA ASP A 105 4.64 15.37 14.24
C ASP A 105 4.40 16.82 13.77
N TYR A 106 3.32 17.06 13.01
CA TYR A 106 2.95 18.38 12.51
C TYR A 106 1.88 19.10 13.33
N ARG A 107 1.50 18.58 14.48
CA ARG A 107 0.45 19.14 15.34
C ARG A 107 0.65 20.62 15.70
N SER A 108 1.91 21.05 15.83
CA SER A 108 2.26 22.44 16.15
C SER A 108 1.87 23.44 15.06
N LEU A 109 1.66 23.00 13.81
CA LEU A 109 1.26 23.86 12.71
C LEU A 109 -0.23 24.24 12.75
N GLY A 110 -1.06 23.51 13.54
CA GLY A 110 -2.52 23.63 13.49
C GLY A 110 -3.15 22.78 12.39
N LYS A 111 -4.36 22.29 12.65
CA LYS A 111 -5.06 21.36 11.74
C LYS A 111 -5.35 21.97 10.36
N GLU A 112 -5.58 23.26 10.30
CA GLU A 112 -5.87 24.04 9.08
C GLU A 112 -4.67 24.12 8.12
N ASN A 113 -3.47 23.87 8.64
CA ASN A 113 -2.22 23.90 7.87
C ASN A 113 -1.73 22.49 7.48
N ILE A 114 -2.52 21.46 7.75
CA ILE A 114 -2.22 20.08 7.40
C ILE A 114 -3.27 19.59 6.41
N LEU A 115 -2.89 19.44 5.15
CA LEU A 115 -3.74 18.96 4.07
C LEU A 115 -3.51 17.47 3.86
N VAL A 116 -4.58 16.66 3.91
CA VAL A 116 -4.45 15.21 3.71
C VAL A 116 -5.17 14.78 2.44
N TYR A 117 -4.42 14.16 1.52
CA TYR A 117 -4.89 13.60 0.26
C TYR A 117 -4.99 12.07 0.39
N PRO A 118 -6.17 11.52 0.69
CA PRO A 118 -6.32 10.09 0.87
C PRO A 118 -6.50 9.37 -0.47
N VAL A 119 -5.61 8.44 -0.78
CA VAL A 119 -5.74 7.53 -1.90
C VAL A 119 -6.26 6.18 -1.39
N GLY A 120 -7.54 5.91 -1.62
CA GLY A 120 -8.25 4.74 -1.13
C GLY A 120 -9.18 5.03 0.05
N ARG A 121 -10.28 4.27 0.08
CA ARG A 121 -11.38 4.47 1.04
C ARG A 121 -10.94 4.28 2.50
N LYS A 122 -10.06 3.31 2.78
CA LYS A 122 -9.71 2.99 4.17
C LYS A 122 -8.92 4.10 4.87
N VAL A 123 -8.03 4.77 4.16
CA VAL A 123 -7.34 5.93 4.73
C VAL A 123 -8.25 7.16 4.74
N GLU A 124 -9.16 7.32 3.79
CA GLU A 124 -10.15 8.41 3.81
C GLU A 124 -11.06 8.31 5.06
N GLU A 125 -11.54 7.09 5.38
CA GLU A 125 -12.28 6.81 6.62
C GLU A 125 -11.43 7.16 7.88
N ALA A 126 -10.13 6.84 7.86
CA ALA A 126 -9.21 7.13 8.96
C ALA A 126 -8.98 8.64 9.13
N VAL A 127 -8.77 9.40 8.04
CA VAL A 127 -8.62 10.86 8.05
C VAL A 127 -9.83 11.52 8.71
N LYS A 128 -11.04 11.14 8.28
CA LYS A 128 -12.29 11.66 8.87
C LYS A 128 -12.41 11.32 10.35
N LYS A 129 -12.04 10.11 10.75
CA LYS A 129 -12.04 9.66 12.16
C LYS A 129 -11.07 10.46 13.03
N LEU A 130 -9.92 10.86 12.49
CA LEU A 130 -8.93 11.69 13.17
C LEU A 130 -9.32 13.18 13.22
N GLY A 131 -10.45 13.54 12.62
CA GLY A 131 -11.01 14.90 12.63
C GLY A 131 -10.30 15.85 11.66
N TYR A 132 -9.79 15.31 10.56
CA TYR A 132 -9.27 16.09 9.42
C TYR A 132 -10.23 16.00 8.24
N GLU A 133 -10.22 17.03 7.40
CA GLU A 133 -10.99 17.05 6.17
C GLU A 133 -10.13 16.50 5.01
N PRO A 134 -10.58 15.43 4.32
CA PRO A 134 -9.83 14.89 3.20
C PRO A 134 -9.87 15.86 2.01
N GLN A 135 -8.71 16.09 1.39
CA GLN A 135 -8.56 16.90 0.20
C GLN A 135 -8.88 16.06 -1.06
N GLY A 136 -10.15 15.95 -1.38
CA GLY A 136 -10.65 15.13 -2.48
C GLY A 136 -10.87 13.65 -2.10
N SER A 137 -11.26 12.85 -3.09
CA SER A 137 -11.47 11.42 -2.97
C SER A 137 -10.84 10.69 -4.16
N TYR A 138 -9.83 9.86 -3.88
CA TYR A 138 -9.04 9.15 -4.88
C TYR A 138 -9.24 7.63 -4.78
N GLN A 139 -10.47 7.19 -4.51
CA GLN A 139 -10.78 5.77 -4.32
C GLN A 139 -10.58 4.95 -5.60
N GLU A 140 -10.90 5.52 -6.77
CA GLU A 140 -10.75 4.82 -8.05
C GLU A 140 -9.28 4.52 -8.37
N MET A 141 -8.36 5.42 -8.00
CA MET A 141 -6.92 5.22 -8.19
C MET A 141 -6.40 3.99 -7.45
N ALA A 142 -6.92 3.71 -6.25
CA ALA A 142 -6.51 2.54 -5.47
C ALA A 142 -6.93 1.22 -6.12
N ASP A 143 -8.11 1.16 -6.75
CA ASP A 143 -8.61 -0.06 -7.40
C ASP A 143 -8.04 -0.26 -8.82
N LYS A 144 -7.91 0.84 -9.56
CA LYS A 144 -7.49 0.85 -10.97
C LYS A 144 -6.36 1.86 -11.18
N PRO A 145 -5.13 1.54 -10.77
CA PRO A 145 -4.00 2.44 -10.96
C PRO A 145 -3.87 2.91 -12.41
N SER A 146 -3.90 4.22 -12.61
CA SER A 146 -3.79 4.89 -13.91
C SER A 146 -2.72 5.96 -13.87
N TYR A 147 -1.87 6.02 -14.90
CA TYR A 147 -0.87 7.08 -15.03
C TYR A 147 -1.52 8.46 -15.15
N VAL A 148 -2.65 8.57 -15.85
CA VAL A 148 -3.36 9.85 -16.03
C VAL A 148 -3.78 10.43 -14.69
N GLN A 149 -4.44 9.63 -13.85
CA GLN A 149 -4.87 10.07 -12.52
C GLN A 149 -3.68 10.40 -11.60
N ALA A 150 -2.60 9.62 -11.69
CA ALA A 150 -1.37 9.89 -10.94
C ALA A 150 -0.72 11.21 -11.39
N TYR A 151 -0.71 11.49 -12.69
CA TYR A 151 -0.22 12.73 -13.27
C TYR A 151 -1.06 13.94 -12.83
N GLU A 152 -2.39 13.81 -12.79
CA GLU A 152 -3.29 14.87 -12.33
C GLU A 152 -3.07 15.18 -10.84
N LEU A 153 -2.94 14.16 -9.99
CA LEU A 153 -2.62 14.34 -8.56
C LEU A 153 -1.24 14.98 -8.38
N ALA A 154 -0.23 14.51 -9.10
CA ALA A 154 1.12 15.09 -9.08
C ALA A 154 1.10 16.55 -9.50
N GLY A 155 0.38 16.87 -10.58
CA GLY A 155 0.20 18.25 -11.08
C GLY A 155 -0.46 19.16 -10.04
N LEU A 156 -1.48 18.67 -9.34
CA LEU A 156 -2.12 19.38 -8.23
C LEU A 156 -1.12 19.67 -7.11
N LEU A 157 -0.38 18.67 -6.64
CA LEU A 157 0.59 18.81 -5.55
C LEU A 157 1.74 19.76 -5.92
N MET A 158 2.24 19.65 -7.16
CA MET A 158 3.26 20.58 -7.69
C MET A 158 2.75 22.02 -7.73
N LYS A 159 1.52 22.23 -8.18
CA LYS A 159 0.89 23.56 -8.21
C LYS A 159 0.72 24.12 -6.80
N GLU A 160 0.20 23.34 -5.85
CA GLU A 160 0.06 23.76 -4.44
C GLU A 160 1.40 24.19 -3.85
N PHE A 161 2.47 23.47 -4.17
CA PHE A 161 3.82 23.76 -3.71
C PHE A 161 4.39 25.03 -4.36
N LEU A 162 4.25 25.20 -5.69
CA LEU A 162 4.74 26.38 -6.42
C LEU A 162 4.02 27.67 -6.01
N GLU A 163 2.72 27.58 -5.74
CA GLU A 163 1.91 28.72 -5.29
C GLU A 163 2.11 29.06 -3.78
N GLY A 164 2.98 28.30 -3.07
CA GLY A 164 3.23 28.51 -1.65
C GLY A 164 2.05 28.15 -0.75
N ARG A 165 1.10 27.36 -1.25
CA ARG A 165 -0.02 26.85 -0.45
C ARG A 165 0.38 25.69 0.44
N VAL A 166 1.45 24.99 0.08
CA VAL A 166 2.14 24.00 0.93
C VAL A 166 3.64 24.18 0.79
N ASP A 167 4.37 23.96 1.88
CA ASP A 167 5.82 24.08 1.92
C ASP A 167 6.51 22.71 1.87
N LYS A 168 5.75 21.67 2.14
CA LYS A 168 6.24 20.30 2.14
C LYS A 168 5.15 19.32 1.72
N VAL A 169 5.53 18.28 0.98
CA VAL A 169 4.63 17.18 0.61
C VAL A 169 5.28 15.85 0.99
N GLU A 170 4.58 15.04 1.76
CA GLU A 170 5.03 13.71 2.16
C GLU A 170 4.11 12.61 1.63
N LEU A 171 4.70 11.46 1.32
CA LEU A 171 3.98 10.27 0.86
C LEU A 171 4.05 9.17 1.94
N ILE A 172 2.91 8.53 2.21
CA ILE A 172 2.82 7.37 3.11
C ILE A 172 2.27 6.21 2.29
N TYR A 173 3.06 5.16 2.09
CA TYR A 173 2.71 4.02 1.26
C TYR A 173 3.45 2.75 1.67
N HIS A 174 3.05 1.61 1.12
CA HIS A 174 3.82 0.38 1.23
C HIS A 174 4.65 0.17 -0.02
N HIS A 175 5.97 0.09 0.15
CA HIS A 175 6.89 -0.34 -0.88
C HIS A 175 6.89 -1.88 -0.97
N PHE A 176 6.67 -2.40 -2.17
CA PHE A 176 6.68 -3.83 -2.44
C PHE A 176 8.10 -4.36 -2.59
N LYS A 177 8.61 -5.02 -1.55
CA LYS A 177 9.93 -5.67 -1.60
C LYS A 177 9.81 -7.12 -2.08
N SER A 178 8.84 -7.86 -1.58
CA SER A 178 8.53 -9.24 -1.96
C SER A 178 7.12 -9.62 -1.53
N MET A 179 6.65 -10.81 -1.94
CA MET A 179 5.33 -11.33 -1.49
C MET A 179 5.21 -11.38 0.03
N GLY A 180 6.27 -11.73 0.74
CA GLY A 180 6.29 -11.82 2.21
C GLY A 180 6.66 -10.52 2.93
N SER A 181 7.09 -9.48 2.20
CA SER A 181 7.60 -8.25 2.81
C SER A 181 7.11 -7.02 2.06
N GLN A 182 6.22 -6.28 2.70
CA GLN A 182 5.76 -4.96 2.28
C GLN A 182 6.23 -3.93 3.32
N VAL A 183 7.08 -3.00 2.90
CA VAL A 183 7.71 -2.03 3.79
C VAL A 183 6.88 -0.76 3.84
N LEU A 184 6.32 -0.44 5.01
CA LEU A 184 5.64 0.83 5.20
C LEU A 184 6.66 1.97 5.18
N THR A 185 6.47 2.89 4.25
CA THR A 185 7.42 3.97 3.94
C THR A 185 6.73 5.32 4.12
N ARG A 186 7.43 6.25 4.76
CA ARG A 186 7.14 7.68 4.76
C ARG A 186 8.27 8.36 4.01
N ASP A 187 7.98 9.02 2.92
CA ASP A 187 8.97 9.60 2.02
C ASP A 187 8.67 11.07 1.75
N ASN A 188 9.72 11.90 1.64
CA ASN A 188 9.57 13.28 1.25
C ASN A 188 9.41 13.36 -0.28
N TYR A 189 8.35 14.02 -0.74
CA TYR A 189 8.06 14.20 -2.16
C TYR A 189 8.46 15.59 -2.66
N LEU A 190 8.10 16.62 -1.91
CA LEU A 190 8.49 18.00 -2.17
C LEU A 190 8.88 18.70 -0.86
N PRO A 191 9.93 19.53 -0.87
CA PRO A 191 10.88 19.75 -1.97
C PRO A 191 11.61 18.49 -2.37
N ILE A 192 11.99 18.37 -3.66
CA ILE A 192 12.71 17.21 -4.16
C ILE A 192 14.17 17.26 -3.70
N ASP A 193 14.64 16.17 -3.11
CA ASP A 193 16.04 15.97 -2.79
C ASP A 193 16.76 15.31 -3.97
N LEU A 194 17.47 16.10 -4.74
CA LEU A 194 18.20 15.64 -5.93
C LEU A 194 19.32 14.65 -5.58
N GLY A 195 19.90 14.74 -4.37
CA GLY A 195 20.91 13.80 -3.89
C GLY A 195 20.31 12.40 -3.72
N LYS A 196 19.14 12.29 -3.11
CA LYS A 196 18.42 11.01 -2.98
C LYS A 196 18.01 10.43 -4.32
N VAL A 197 17.55 11.26 -5.26
CA VAL A 197 17.20 10.80 -6.61
C VAL A 197 18.43 10.21 -7.31
N ALA A 198 19.59 10.83 -7.17
CA ALA A 198 20.84 10.32 -7.70
C ALA A 198 21.28 9.01 -7.03
N GLU A 199 21.13 8.87 -5.72
CA GLU A 199 21.44 7.64 -4.97
C GLU A 199 20.51 6.48 -5.35
N GLU A 200 19.20 6.72 -5.46
CA GLU A 200 18.22 5.71 -5.92
C GLU A 200 18.54 5.22 -7.34
N ALA A 201 19.01 6.10 -8.21
CA ALA A 201 19.41 5.76 -9.57
C ALA A 201 20.72 4.93 -9.60
N THR A 202 21.72 5.27 -8.79
CA THR A 202 22.99 4.54 -8.70
C THR A 202 22.86 3.18 -8.02
N GLY A 203 21.96 3.05 -7.06
CA GLY A 203 21.66 1.78 -6.40
C GLY A 203 20.97 0.74 -7.30
N THR A 204 20.31 1.17 -8.36
CA THR A 204 19.59 0.31 -9.31
C THR A 204 20.42 -0.02 -10.57
N VAL A 205 21.38 0.83 -10.90
CA VAL A 205 22.31 0.66 -12.02
C VAL A 205 23.68 0.39 -11.41
N GLY A 206 24.16 -0.87 -11.50
CA GLY A 206 25.56 -1.14 -11.20
C GLY A 206 26.43 -0.11 -11.93
N LYS A 207 27.57 0.30 -11.34
CA LYS A 207 28.50 1.30 -11.87
C LYS A 207 28.73 1.16 -13.38
N SER A 208 27.75 1.54 -14.19
CA SER A 208 27.94 1.77 -15.61
C SER A 208 28.67 3.11 -15.71
N SER A 209 29.77 3.16 -16.41
CA SER A 209 30.47 4.38 -16.77
C SER A 209 29.44 5.32 -17.37
N PHE A 210 29.08 6.36 -16.61
CA PHE A 210 28.18 7.41 -17.10
C PHE A 210 28.87 8.03 -18.33
N ASN A 211 28.25 7.87 -19.49
CA ASN A 211 28.77 8.45 -20.73
C ASN A 211 28.28 9.90 -20.74
N ASN A 212 29.18 10.84 -20.50
CA ASN A 212 28.87 12.28 -20.45
C ASN A 212 28.67 12.92 -21.84
N ASP A 213 28.55 12.13 -22.91
CA ASP A 213 28.46 12.58 -24.29
C ASP A 213 27.01 12.83 -24.75
N TYR A 214 26.18 13.41 -23.90
CA TYR A 214 24.85 13.85 -24.32
C TYR A 214 24.94 15.20 -25.07
N ILE A 215 24.40 15.25 -26.29
CA ILE A 215 24.11 16.50 -26.96
C ILE A 215 22.82 17.06 -26.38
N VAL A 216 22.89 18.22 -25.76
CA VAL A 216 21.76 18.86 -25.05
C VAL A 216 21.35 20.11 -25.78
N GLU A 217 20.10 20.17 -26.17
CA GLU A 217 19.48 21.34 -26.79
C GLU A 217 18.18 21.70 -26.04
N PRO A 218 17.91 22.98 -25.74
CA PRO A 218 18.76 24.15 -25.94
C PRO A 218 19.78 24.36 -24.82
N SER A 219 19.55 23.85 -23.60
CA SER A 219 20.47 23.91 -22.46
C SER A 219 20.17 22.83 -21.42
N ALA A 220 21.18 22.45 -20.60
CA ALA A 220 21.02 21.47 -19.53
C ALA A 220 20.01 21.91 -18.46
N SER A 221 20.00 23.20 -18.09
CA SER A 221 19.07 23.73 -17.10
C SER A 221 17.60 23.69 -17.58
N GLN A 222 17.34 23.99 -18.85
CA GLN A 222 16.01 23.88 -19.44
C GLN A 222 15.54 22.42 -19.49
N LEU A 223 16.42 21.50 -19.88
CA LEU A 223 16.10 20.08 -19.91
C LEU A 223 15.74 19.55 -18.51
N VAL A 224 16.50 19.90 -17.48
CA VAL A 224 16.19 19.50 -16.11
C VAL A 224 14.87 20.12 -15.63
N ALA A 225 14.60 21.37 -15.96
CA ALA A 225 13.32 22.02 -15.63
C ALA A 225 12.11 21.29 -16.25
N GLU A 226 12.26 20.71 -17.44
CA GLU A 226 11.22 19.90 -18.09
C GLU A 226 11.16 18.46 -17.57
N LEU A 227 12.29 17.90 -17.14
CA LEU A 227 12.35 16.53 -16.64
C LEU A 227 11.81 16.39 -15.21
N LEU A 228 12.04 17.36 -14.32
CA LEU A 228 11.61 17.28 -12.92
C LEU A 228 10.11 17.06 -12.75
N PRO A 229 9.20 17.77 -13.44
CA PRO A 229 7.77 17.48 -13.36
C PRO A 229 7.41 16.05 -13.82
N LYS A 230 8.13 15.53 -14.81
CA LYS A 230 7.94 14.16 -15.30
C LYS A 230 8.40 13.12 -14.26
N VAL A 231 9.55 13.37 -13.62
CA VAL A 231 10.07 12.51 -12.53
C VAL A 231 9.12 12.52 -11.35
N LEU A 232 8.62 13.68 -10.95
CA LEU A 232 7.65 13.83 -9.87
C LEU A 232 6.33 13.09 -10.18
N SER A 233 5.79 13.28 -11.39
CA SER A 233 4.58 12.55 -11.81
C SER A 233 4.80 11.03 -11.85
N GLN A 234 5.97 10.62 -12.32
CA GLN A 234 6.36 9.21 -12.35
C GLN A 234 6.50 8.62 -10.93
N LYS A 235 7.01 9.39 -9.96
CA LYS A 235 7.13 8.97 -8.55
C LYS A 235 5.74 8.67 -7.95
N ILE A 236 4.74 9.52 -8.14
CA ILE A 236 3.36 9.26 -7.69
C ILE A 236 2.80 7.98 -8.31
N TYR A 237 3.02 7.77 -9.61
CA TYR A 237 2.56 6.56 -10.28
C TYR A 237 3.27 5.29 -9.76
N THR A 238 4.58 5.37 -9.53
CA THR A 238 5.36 4.27 -8.94
C THR A 238 4.83 3.91 -7.56
N VAL A 239 4.64 4.90 -6.70
CA VAL A 239 4.11 4.73 -5.34
C VAL A 239 2.71 4.10 -5.36
N LEU A 240 1.86 4.54 -6.29
CA LEU A 240 0.53 3.97 -6.48
C LEU A 240 0.59 2.49 -6.87
N LEU A 241 1.48 2.12 -7.81
CA LEU A 241 1.69 0.72 -8.21
C LEU A 241 2.28 -0.13 -7.09
N ASP A 242 3.26 0.39 -6.36
CA ASP A 242 3.86 -0.26 -5.20
C ASP A 242 2.83 -0.55 -4.11
N SER A 243 2.02 0.44 -3.77
CA SER A 243 0.96 0.30 -2.79
C SER A 243 -0.10 -0.71 -3.22
N ASN A 244 -0.53 -0.68 -4.49
CA ASN A 244 -1.50 -1.62 -5.04
C ASN A 244 -0.95 -3.06 -5.07
N THR A 245 0.31 -3.24 -5.44
CA THR A 245 0.98 -4.55 -5.44
C THR A 245 1.12 -5.09 -4.03
N SER A 246 1.53 -4.24 -3.08
CA SER A 246 1.65 -4.56 -1.65
C SER A 246 0.31 -4.96 -1.04
N GLU A 247 -0.78 -4.28 -1.41
CA GLU A 247 -2.15 -4.61 -0.97
C GLU A 247 -2.54 -6.03 -1.40
N HIS A 248 -2.33 -6.37 -2.68
CA HIS A 248 -2.68 -7.69 -3.20
C HIS A 248 -1.82 -8.80 -2.60
N ALA A 249 -0.54 -8.55 -2.34
CA ALA A 249 0.34 -9.48 -1.64
C ALA A 249 -0.13 -9.70 -0.19
N ALA A 250 -0.39 -8.63 0.55
CA ALA A 250 -0.88 -8.68 1.92
C ALA A 250 -2.24 -9.43 2.01
N ARG A 251 -3.16 -9.16 1.07
CA ARG A 251 -4.44 -9.86 0.99
C ARG A 251 -4.27 -11.34 0.70
N MET A 252 -3.40 -11.70 -0.25
CA MET A 252 -3.13 -13.09 -0.59
C MET A 252 -2.61 -13.86 0.63
N LEU A 253 -1.66 -13.29 1.39
CA LEU A 253 -1.11 -13.89 2.60
C LEU A 253 -2.15 -14.00 3.72
N ALA A 254 -2.95 -12.95 3.92
CA ALA A 254 -4.02 -12.98 4.92
C ALA A 254 -5.08 -14.05 4.61
N MET A 255 -5.44 -14.22 3.34
CA MET A 255 -6.39 -15.24 2.91
C MET A 255 -5.80 -16.65 2.97
N GLN A 256 -4.49 -16.81 2.73
CA GLN A 256 -3.79 -18.08 2.96
C GLN A 256 -3.88 -18.46 4.43
N ALA A 257 -3.46 -17.57 5.32
CA ALA A 257 -3.50 -17.84 6.76
C ALA A 257 -4.93 -18.15 7.25
N ALA A 258 -5.92 -17.40 6.76
CA ALA A 258 -7.33 -17.65 7.10
C ALA A 258 -7.81 -19.04 6.61
N THR A 259 -7.36 -19.47 5.43
CA THR A 259 -7.69 -20.79 4.87
C THR A 259 -7.04 -21.92 5.68
N ASP A 260 -5.78 -21.74 6.08
CA ASP A 260 -5.04 -22.73 6.88
C ASP A 260 -5.65 -22.87 8.29
N ASN A 261 -5.95 -21.75 8.95
CA ASN A 261 -6.65 -21.74 10.24
C ASN A 261 -8.05 -22.39 10.16
N ALA A 262 -8.77 -22.18 9.05
CA ALA A 262 -10.06 -22.83 8.84
C ALA A 262 -9.90 -24.36 8.67
N ASN A 263 -8.86 -24.84 8.02
CA ASN A 263 -8.57 -26.28 7.90
C ASN A 263 -8.30 -26.91 9.28
N GLU A 264 -7.46 -26.28 10.09
CA GLU A 264 -7.17 -26.75 11.46
C GLU A 264 -8.44 -26.79 12.31
N LEU A 265 -9.23 -25.72 12.27
CA LEU A 265 -10.50 -25.65 13.02
C LEU A 265 -11.51 -26.73 12.58
N ILE A 266 -11.59 -27.04 11.28
CA ILE A 266 -12.43 -28.14 10.77
C ILE A 266 -11.96 -29.47 11.34
N GLN A 267 -10.67 -29.75 11.40
CA GLN A 267 -10.13 -30.99 11.97
C GLN A 267 -10.49 -31.14 13.46
N ASP A 268 -10.30 -30.07 14.24
CA ASP A 268 -10.60 -30.09 15.67
C ASP A 268 -12.09 -30.23 15.97
N LEU A 269 -12.93 -29.49 15.23
CA LEU A 269 -14.38 -29.64 15.35
C LEU A 269 -14.86 -31.03 14.93
N THR A 270 -14.21 -31.66 13.95
CA THR A 270 -14.54 -33.05 13.54
C THR A 270 -14.17 -34.04 14.63
N LYS A 271 -13.01 -33.88 15.29
CA LYS A 271 -12.65 -34.72 16.46
C LYS A 271 -13.67 -34.55 17.60
N GLN A 272 -14.07 -33.32 17.90
CA GLN A 272 -15.09 -33.04 18.92
C GLN A 272 -16.43 -33.65 18.56
N TYR A 273 -16.87 -33.54 17.31
CA TYR A 273 -18.11 -34.14 16.81
C TYR A 273 -18.12 -35.65 17.00
N ASN A 274 -17.04 -36.33 16.60
CA ASN A 274 -16.92 -37.78 16.73
C ASN A 274 -16.91 -38.22 18.22
N LYS A 275 -16.17 -37.50 19.09
CA LYS A 275 -16.15 -37.78 20.54
C LYS A 275 -17.54 -37.60 21.17
N SER A 276 -18.23 -36.51 20.84
CA SER A 276 -19.58 -36.27 21.37
C SER A 276 -20.60 -37.28 20.85
N GLY A 277 -20.44 -37.74 19.60
CA GLY A 277 -21.25 -38.83 19.04
C GLY A 277 -21.05 -40.16 19.78
N GLN A 278 -19.79 -40.53 20.05
CA GLN A 278 -19.49 -41.73 20.84
C GLN A 278 -20.06 -41.64 22.26
N GLN A 279 -19.94 -40.49 22.92
CA GLN A 279 -20.52 -40.29 24.26
C GLN A 279 -22.04 -40.39 24.24
N ALA A 280 -22.71 -39.83 23.22
CA ALA A 280 -24.18 -39.94 23.09
C ALA A 280 -24.62 -41.40 22.95
N ILE A 281 -23.95 -42.18 22.07
CA ILE A 281 -24.22 -43.62 21.90
C ILE A 281 -23.98 -44.39 23.21
N THR A 282 -22.86 -44.09 23.90
CA THR A 282 -22.55 -44.74 25.19
C THR A 282 -23.62 -44.44 26.24
N ASN A 283 -24.10 -43.22 26.32
CA ASN A 283 -25.17 -42.80 27.25
C ASN A 283 -26.48 -43.53 26.92
N GLU A 284 -26.89 -43.59 25.64
CA GLU A 284 -28.08 -44.30 25.19
C GLU A 284 -28.00 -45.81 25.53
N LEU A 285 -26.83 -46.45 25.34
CA LEU A 285 -26.60 -47.85 25.73
C LEU A 285 -26.74 -48.06 27.25
N LEU A 286 -26.17 -47.12 28.04
CA LEU A 286 -26.28 -47.20 29.51
C LEU A 286 -27.73 -47.01 29.98
N ASP A 287 -28.48 -46.10 29.34
CA ASP A 287 -29.90 -45.87 29.65
C ASP A 287 -30.74 -47.13 29.32
N ILE A 288 -30.46 -47.81 28.18
CA ILE A 288 -31.13 -49.05 27.78
C ILE A 288 -30.83 -50.17 28.80
N ILE A 289 -29.56 -50.35 29.18
CA ILE A 289 -29.14 -51.37 30.16
C ILE A 289 -29.75 -51.08 31.54
N GLY A 290 -29.70 -49.80 31.99
CA GLY A 290 -30.31 -49.40 33.27
C GLY A 290 -31.85 -49.55 33.31
N GLY A 291 -32.52 -49.34 32.15
CA GLY A 291 -33.95 -49.56 32.01
C GLY A 291 -34.35 -51.01 31.94
N SER A 292 -33.48 -51.94 31.52
CA SER A 292 -33.74 -53.36 31.44
C SER A 292 -33.49 -54.11 32.76
N MET A 293 -32.88 -53.47 33.75
CA MET A 293 -32.62 -54.03 35.10
C MET A 293 -33.71 -53.67 36.12
N LYS A 294 -34.82 -53.06 35.71
CA LYS A 294 -36.05 -52.87 36.49
C LYS A 294 -37.12 -53.84 35.98
#